data_a50e62694cfdbc20ce5e111d8136e431
#
_entry.id   a50e62694cfdbc20ce5e111d8136e431
#
_cell.length_a   1.000
_cell.length_b   1.000
_cell.length_c   1.000
_cell.angle_alpha   90.00
_cell.angle_beta   90.00
_cell.angle_gamma   90.00
#
_symmetry.space_group_name_H-M   'P 1'
#
loop_
_entity.id
_entity.type
_entity.pdbx_description
1 polymer ?
#
loop_
_entity_poly.entity_id
_entity_poly.type
_entity_poly.pdbx_seq_one_letter_code
_entity_poly.pdbx_strand_id
1 'polypeptide(L)'
;FSPAIKEENGYRYYFVWQMDTFEVIRALQKLGMSLGEIKEYMENRSPERFMSMIDGKKRQIDEEIRRLKNMKRFILHEEESVRLAMNTALDEPRLVERDREYLLVSDISAGLERKAAVEIAEHVRMQEKYNGAVGAVGSIYLGEDLERGIYDRCVKVYTRLDKKTVSHRVQNRPEGTYVELYSRGHLWNMEKSYRLITAFAGERGIRLGKIWYEDLMLDELTVKAYEQYIAKVMVPVGTP
;
A
#
# COMPACT_ATOMS: atom_id res chain seq x y z
N PHE A 1 12.88 -33.66 27.59
CA PHE A 1 13.34 -34.72 26.69
C PHE A 1 14.85 -34.87 26.79
N SER A 2 15.31 -35.94 27.44
CA SER A 2 16.74 -36.18 27.73
C SER A 2 17.24 -37.44 27.01
N PRO A 3 18.49 -37.49 26.59
CA PRO A 3 19.06 -38.70 26.01
C PRO A 3 19.11 -39.81 27.06
N ALA A 4 18.94 -41.04 26.62
CA ALA A 4 19.05 -42.22 27.48
C ALA A 4 20.51 -42.46 27.91
N ILE A 5 21.46 -42.21 27.03
CA ILE A 5 22.89 -42.32 27.26
C ILE A 5 23.58 -41.11 26.62
N LYS A 6 24.55 -40.53 27.33
CA LYS A 6 25.45 -39.50 26.82
C LYS A 6 26.88 -40.00 27.00
N GLU A 7 27.58 -40.23 25.91
CA GLU A 7 28.96 -40.65 25.93
C GLU A 7 29.93 -39.48 26.15
N GLU A 8 31.13 -39.77 26.59
CA GLU A 8 32.19 -38.78 26.84
C GLU A 8 32.62 -38.02 25.55
N ASN A 9 32.46 -38.65 24.41
CA ASN A 9 32.69 -38.05 23.07
C ASN A 9 31.57 -37.09 22.63
N GLY A 10 30.53 -36.88 23.47
CA GLY A 10 29.41 -35.96 23.21
C GLY A 10 28.23 -36.57 22.44
N TYR A 11 28.33 -37.82 21.94
CA TYR A 11 27.22 -38.47 21.31
C TYR A 11 26.07 -38.74 22.30
N ARG A 12 24.83 -38.61 21.80
CA ARG A 12 23.61 -38.81 22.58
C ARG A 12 22.79 -39.90 21.94
N TYR A 13 22.47 -40.91 22.73
CA TYR A 13 21.64 -42.03 22.30
C TYR A 13 20.26 -41.92 22.94
N TYR A 14 19.25 -42.27 22.16
CA TYR A 14 17.86 -42.25 22.55
C TYR A 14 17.24 -43.64 22.38
N PHE A 15 16.34 -44.04 23.26
CA PHE A 15 15.62 -45.28 23.08
C PHE A 15 14.57 -45.17 21.99
N VAL A 16 14.25 -46.31 21.36
CA VAL A 16 13.25 -46.38 20.28
C VAL A 16 11.89 -45.81 20.70
N TRP A 17 11.45 -46.06 21.93
CA TRP A 17 10.17 -45.52 22.44
C TRP A 17 10.20 -43.98 22.68
N GLN A 18 11.34 -43.34 22.62
CA GLN A 18 11.43 -41.86 22.63
C GLN A 18 11.17 -41.24 21.24
N MET A 19 11.07 -42.08 20.19
CA MET A 19 10.86 -41.64 18.85
C MET A 19 9.54 -40.89 18.66
N ASP A 20 8.45 -41.40 19.24
CA ASP A 20 7.13 -40.75 19.20
C ASP A 20 7.20 -39.32 19.78
N THR A 21 7.88 -39.19 20.93
CA THR A 21 8.07 -37.84 21.55
C THR A 21 8.89 -36.93 20.68
N PHE A 22 9.93 -37.47 20.02
CA PHE A 22 10.77 -36.69 19.09
C PHE A 22 9.95 -36.22 17.87
N GLU A 23 9.12 -37.10 17.28
CA GLU A 23 8.26 -36.73 16.17
C GLU A 23 7.23 -35.66 16.55
N VAL A 24 6.63 -35.74 17.74
CA VAL A 24 5.75 -34.70 18.26
C VAL A 24 6.49 -33.37 18.39
N ILE A 25 7.69 -33.34 18.96
CA ILE A 25 8.52 -32.13 19.06
C ILE A 25 8.77 -31.57 17.66
N ARG A 26 9.17 -32.39 16.70
CA ARG A 26 9.41 -31.99 15.31
C ARG A 26 8.15 -31.41 14.64
N ALA A 27 6.99 -32.04 14.87
CA ALA A 27 5.72 -31.54 14.35
C ALA A 27 5.38 -30.16 14.93
N LEU A 28 5.54 -29.96 16.23
CA LEU A 28 5.31 -28.66 16.89
C LEU A 28 6.31 -27.59 16.44
N GLN A 29 7.59 -27.95 16.19
CA GLN A 29 8.56 -27.05 15.59
C GLN A 29 8.16 -26.59 14.17
N LYS A 30 7.63 -27.51 13.34
CA LYS A 30 7.12 -27.16 12.00
C LYS A 30 5.93 -26.20 12.09
N LEU A 31 5.18 -26.21 13.19
CA LEU A 31 4.14 -25.21 13.45
C LEU A 31 4.68 -23.88 14.00
N GLY A 32 6.00 -23.70 14.00
CA GLY A 32 6.67 -22.46 14.44
C GLY A 32 6.69 -22.28 15.96
N MET A 33 6.63 -23.36 16.75
CA MET A 33 6.77 -23.29 18.19
C MET A 33 8.23 -23.30 18.58
N SER A 34 8.61 -22.43 19.52
CA SER A 34 9.92 -22.47 20.19
C SER A 34 10.03 -23.69 21.10
N LEU A 35 11.26 -24.08 21.42
CA LEU A 35 11.49 -25.21 22.34
C LEU A 35 10.89 -24.96 23.75
N GLY A 36 10.84 -23.68 24.18
CA GLY A 36 10.20 -23.31 25.44
C GLY A 36 8.68 -23.55 25.42
N GLU A 37 8.01 -23.06 24.38
CA GLU A 37 6.56 -23.28 24.17
C GLU A 37 6.23 -24.78 24.05
N ILE A 38 7.07 -25.53 23.33
CA ILE A 38 6.92 -26.99 23.21
C ILE A 38 7.03 -27.68 24.57
N LYS A 39 8.01 -27.29 25.38
CA LYS A 39 8.19 -27.86 26.74
C LYS A 39 6.95 -27.59 27.59
N GLU A 40 6.50 -26.35 27.67
CA GLU A 40 5.30 -25.97 28.44
C GLU A 40 4.05 -26.71 27.94
N TYR A 41 3.86 -26.82 26.63
CA TYR A 41 2.78 -27.58 26.06
C TYR A 41 2.83 -29.05 26.41
N MET A 42 4.00 -29.69 26.28
CA MET A 42 4.18 -31.12 26.57
C MET A 42 3.92 -31.48 28.02
N GLU A 43 4.25 -30.57 28.97
CA GLU A 43 4.00 -30.75 30.41
C GLU A 43 2.49 -30.69 30.77
N ASN A 44 1.71 -29.93 30.00
CA ASN A 44 0.30 -29.64 30.30
C ASN A 44 -0.64 -30.00 29.15
N ARG A 45 -0.27 -30.97 28.32
CA ARG A 45 -1.05 -31.36 27.14
C ARG A 45 -2.41 -31.94 27.49
N SER A 46 -3.43 -31.47 26.80
CA SER A 46 -4.79 -32.04 26.76
C SER A 46 -5.40 -31.79 25.38
N PRO A 47 -6.48 -32.49 25.01
CA PRO A 47 -7.19 -32.22 23.76
C PRO A 47 -7.64 -30.78 23.64
N GLU A 48 -8.14 -30.15 24.71
CA GLU A 48 -8.63 -28.77 24.73
C GLU A 48 -7.49 -27.79 24.50
N ARG A 49 -6.36 -28.01 25.18
CA ARG A 49 -5.13 -27.18 24.95
C ARG A 49 -4.59 -27.34 23.54
N PHE A 50 -4.62 -28.54 22.98
CA PHE A 50 -4.24 -28.79 21.60
C PHE A 50 -5.11 -27.99 20.63
N MET A 51 -6.44 -28.05 20.77
CA MET A 51 -7.36 -27.30 19.92
C MET A 51 -7.14 -25.79 20.03
N SER A 52 -6.98 -25.25 21.25
CA SER A 52 -6.69 -23.83 21.46
C SER A 52 -5.38 -23.40 20.80
N MET A 53 -4.33 -24.20 20.92
CA MET A 53 -3.03 -23.95 20.28
C MET A 53 -3.18 -23.95 18.74
N ILE A 54 -3.85 -24.94 18.15
CA ILE A 54 -4.07 -25.03 16.70
C ILE A 54 -4.86 -23.82 16.20
N ASP A 55 -5.89 -23.39 16.90
CA ASP A 55 -6.67 -22.21 16.51
C ASP A 55 -5.84 -20.93 16.60
N GLY A 56 -4.96 -20.83 17.59
CA GLY A 56 -3.98 -19.76 17.68
C GLY A 56 -3.02 -19.74 16.49
N LYS A 57 -2.46 -20.90 16.12
CA LYS A 57 -1.55 -21.03 14.97
C LYS A 57 -2.23 -20.77 13.64
N LYS A 58 -3.48 -21.21 13.45
CA LYS A 58 -4.25 -20.86 12.25
C LYS A 58 -4.38 -19.35 12.10
N ARG A 59 -4.78 -18.63 13.16
CA ARG A 59 -4.88 -17.16 13.12
C ARG A 59 -3.54 -16.50 12.75
N GLN A 60 -2.44 -16.94 13.34
CA GLN A 60 -1.10 -16.43 13.03
C GLN A 60 -0.73 -16.65 11.55
N ILE A 61 -1.02 -17.83 11.00
CA ILE A 61 -0.79 -18.16 9.59
C ILE A 61 -1.65 -17.28 8.69
N ASP A 62 -2.94 -17.11 9.00
CA ASP A 62 -3.85 -16.27 8.22
C ASP A 62 -3.40 -14.79 8.21
N GLU A 63 -2.91 -14.29 9.33
CA GLU A 63 -2.33 -12.96 9.44
C GLU A 63 -1.07 -12.81 8.58
N GLU A 64 -0.17 -13.79 8.61
CA GLU A 64 1.04 -13.78 7.79
C GLU A 64 0.73 -13.90 6.29
N ILE A 65 -0.22 -14.75 5.90
CA ILE A 65 -0.71 -14.82 4.52
C ILE A 65 -1.27 -13.47 4.07
N ARG A 66 -2.04 -12.80 4.91
CA ARG A 66 -2.58 -11.46 4.62
C ARG A 66 -1.45 -10.44 4.45
N ARG A 67 -0.47 -10.44 5.35
CA ARG A 67 0.71 -9.57 5.28
C ARG A 67 1.49 -9.77 3.98
N LEU A 68 1.78 -11.01 3.62
CA LEU A 68 2.50 -11.35 2.39
C LEU A 68 1.71 -10.98 1.13
N LYS A 69 0.39 -11.16 1.12
CA LYS A 69 -0.47 -10.71 0.01
C LYS A 69 -0.44 -9.20 -0.16
N ASN A 70 -0.46 -8.43 0.93
CA ASN A 70 -0.37 -6.98 0.90
C ASN A 70 0.99 -6.52 0.35
N MET A 71 2.08 -7.14 0.83
CA MET A 71 3.43 -6.85 0.33
C MET A 71 3.57 -7.15 -1.17
N LYS A 72 3.04 -8.30 -1.62
CA LYS A 72 3.05 -8.63 -3.05
C LYS A 72 2.30 -7.59 -3.89
N ARG A 73 1.15 -7.12 -3.42
CA ARG A 73 0.39 -6.08 -4.13
C ARG A 73 1.14 -4.76 -4.21
N PHE A 74 1.77 -4.36 -3.11
CA PHE A 74 2.64 -3.18 -3.11
C PHE A 74 3.74 -3.30 -4.17
N ILE A 75 4.49 -4.41 -4.19
CA ILE A 75 5.56 -4.64 -5.18
C ILE A 75 5.02 -4.56 -6.61
N LEU A 76 3.89 -5.19 -6.90
CA LEU A 76 3.29 -5.17 -8.25
C LEU A 76 2.85 -3.77 -8.65
N HIS A 77 2.33 -2.98 -7.70
CA HIS A 77 1.95 -1.60 -7.96
C HIS A 77 3.16 -0.72 -8.26
N GLU A 78 4.24 -0.84 -7.47
CA GLU A 78 5.47 -0.09 -7.70
C GLU A 78 6.10 -0.46 -9.05
N GLU A 79 6.15 -1.76 -9.39
CA GLU A 79 6.62 -2.22 -10.70
C GLU A 79 5.83 -1.58 -11.84
N GLU A 80 4.50 -1.56 -11.75
CA GLU A 80 3.63 -0.95 -12.77
C GLU A 80 3.86 0.56 -12.86
N SER A 81 3.95 1.26 -11.73
CA SER A 81 4.20 2.70 -11.65
C SER A 81 5.51 3.08 -12.32
N VAL A 82 6.59 2.39 -11.98
CA VAL A 82 7.90 2.61 -12.60
C VAL A 82 7.86 2.31 -14.10
N ARG A 83 7.25 1.20 -14.51
CA ARG A 83 7.13 0.83 -15.92
C ARG A 83 6.37 1.86 -16.73
N LEU A 84 5.26 2.37 -16.21
CA LEU A 84 4.47 3.42 -16.85
C LEU A 84 5.27 4.73 -16.96
N ALA A 85 5.92 5.15 -15.87
CA ALA A 85 6.72 6.36 -15.86
C ALA A 85 7.89 6.32 -16.86
N MET A 86 8.55 5.16 -17.00
CA MET A 86 9.67 4.98 -17.94
C MET A 86 9.24 4.94 -19.41
N ASN A 87 8.01 4.53 -19.71
CA ASN A 87 7.55 4.30 -21.08
C ASN A 87 6.53 5.36 -21.56
N THR A 88 6.23 6.38 -20.75
CA THR A 88 5.28 7.42 -21.11
C THR A 88 6.02 8.71 -21.43
N ALA A 89 5.59 9.40 -22.51
CA ALA A 89 6.10 10.71 -22.86
C ALA A 89 5.79 11.69 -21.73
N LEU A 90 6.79 12.48 -21.36
CA LEU A 90 6.66 13.51 -20.32
C LEU A 90 6.15 14.81 -20.94
N ASP A 91 5.37 15.55 -20.15
CA ASP A 91 4.86 16.88 -20.49
C ASP A 91 3.92 16.90 -21.72
N GLU A 92 3.39 15.75 -22.09
CA GLU A 92 2.44 15.58 -23.18
C GLU A 92 1.07 15.13 -22.63
N PRO A 93 0.10 16.07 -22.49
CA PRO A 93 -1.24 15.72 -22.05
C PRO A 93 -1.96 14.83 -23.07
N ARG A 94 -2.72 13.84 -22.59
CA ARG A 94 -3.47 12.93 -23.43
C ARG A 94 -4.84 12.60 -22.83
N LEU A 95 -5.80 12.22 -23.69
CA LEU A 95 -7.07 11.68 -23.25
C LEU A 95 -6.93 10.18 -22.98
N VAL A 96 -7.48 9.74 -21.84
CA VAL A 96 -7.50 8.34 -21.43
C VAL A 96 -8.86 7.98 -20.87
N GLU A 97 -9.32 6.77 -21.15
CA GLU A 97 -10.49 6.21 -20.46
C GLU A 97 -10.03 5.56 -19.14
N ARG A 98 -10.79 5.77 -18.10
CA ARG A 98 -10.53 5.22 -16.76
C ARG A 98 -11.77 4.51 -16.25
N ASP A 99 -11.54 3.33 -15.68
CA ASP A 99 -12.56 2.63 -14.91
C ASP A 99 -12.79 3.32 -13.56
N ARG A 100 -13.92 3.02 -12.95
CA ARG A 100 -14.22 3.46 -11.59
C ARG A 100 -13.20 2.90 -10.60
N GLU A 101 -12.67 3.77 -9.77
CA GLU A 101 -11.75 3.39 -8.70
C GLU A 101 -12.30 3.77 -7.32
N TYR A 102 -11.88 3.03 -6.31
CA TYR A 102 -12.22 3.29 -4.91
C TYR A 102 -11.00 3.86 -4.21
N LEU A 103 -11.18 4.99 -3.56
CA LEU A 103 -10.12 5.74 -2.88
C LEU A 103 -10.42 5.80 -1.39
N LEU A 104 -9.48 5.35 -0.56
CA LEU A 104 -9.44 5.71 0.85
C LEU A 104 -8.92 7.15 0.94
N VAL A 105 -9.66 8.05 1.55
CA VAL A 105 -9.38 9.49 1.51
C VAL A 105 -9.26 10.04 2.92
N SER A 106 -8.33 10.96 3.11
CA SER A 106 -8.20 11.80 4.32
C SER A 106 -8.06 13.26 3.95
N ASP A 107 -8.75 14.13 4.70
CA ASP A 107 -8.62 15.56 4.53
C ASP A 107 -7.27 16.05 5.05
N ILE A 108 -6.68 17.04 4.35
CA ILE A 108 -5.48 17.75 4.76
C ILE A 108 -5.88 19.19 5.06
N SER A 109 -5.69 19.61 6.29
CA SER A 109 -6.22 20.90 6.79
C SER A 109 -5.28 22.08 6.60
N ALA A 110 -4.01 21.85 6.28
CA ALA A 110 -3.03 22.93 6.08
C ALA A 110 -1.86 22.44 5.23
N GLY A 111 -1.53 23.15 4.16
CA GLY A 111 -0.42 22.87 3.23
C GLY A 111 0.79 22.08 3.75
N LEU A 112 2.00 22.47 3.41
CA LEU A 112 3.27 21.80 3.78
C LEU A 112 3.67 21.88 5.27
N GLU A 113 2.78 22.31 6.15
CA GLU A 113 3.08 22.50 7.57
C GLU A 113 3.15 21.18 8.34
N ARG A 114 3.74 21.25 9.55
CA ARG A 114 3.88 20.12 10.49
C ARG A 114 2.57 19.34 10.70
N LYS A 115 1.44 20.02 10.62
CA LYS A 115 0.12 19.42 10.77
C LYS A 115 -0.21 18.47 9.61
N ALA A 116 0.06 18.89 8.38
CA ALA A 116 -0.13 18.04 7.19
C ALA A 116 0.70 16.75 7.27
N ALA A 117 1.94 16.83 7.75
CA ALA A 117 2.79 15.66 7.94
C ALA A 117 2.18 14.65 8.94
N VAL A 118 1.56 15.14 10.03
CA VAL A 118 0.85 14.27 10.98
C VAL A 118 -0.38 13.63 10.33
N GLU A 119 -1.19 14.40 9.60
CA GLU A 119 -2.39 13.92 8.92
C GLU A 119 -2.06 12.87 7.85
N ILE A 120 -0.97 13.05 7.10
CA ILE A 120 -0.47 12.06 6.14
C ILE A 120 0.00 10.79 6.86
N ALA A 121 0.75 10.92 7.95
CA ALA A 121 1.19 9.77 8.76
C ALA A 121 0.01 8.98 9.34
N GLU A 122 -1.06 9.67 9.75
CA GLU A 122 -2.31 9.03 10.19
C GLU A 122 -3.02 8.31 9.04
N HIS A 123 -3.03 8.89 7.84
CA HIS A 123 -3.55 8.25 6.64
C HIS A 123 -2.79 6.95 6.33
N VAL A 124 -1.46 6.98 6.35
CA VAL A 124 -0.61 5.80 6.14
C VAL A 124 -0.90 4.69 7.17
N ARG A 125 -1.02 5.03 8.45
CA ARG A 125 -1.42 4.05 9.49
C ARG A 125 -2.82 3.48 9.26
N MET A 126 -3.72 4.29 8.72
CA MET A 126 -5.08 3.86 8.41
C MET A 126 -5.11 2.88 7.24
N GLN A 127 -4.23 3.00 6.24
CA GLN A 127 -4.13 2.05 5.13
C GLN A 127 -4.00 0.60 5.60
N GLU A 128 -3.25 0.35 6.69
CA GLU A 128 -3.04 -0.98 7.25
C GLU A 128 -4.35 -1.67 7.67
N LYS A 129 -5.36 -0.88 8.06
CA LYS A 129 -6.67 -1.37 8.48
C LYS A 129 -7.59 -1.72 7.30
N TYR A 130 -7.29 -1.18 6.11
CA TYR A 130 -8.08 -1.41 4.91
C TYR A 130 -7.43 -2.49 4.04
N ASN A 131 -8.08 -3.64 3.96
CA ASN A 131 -7.66 -4.69 3.04
C ASN A 131 -7.77 -4.16 1.60
N GLY A 132 -6.66 -4.18 0.89
CA GLY A 132 -6.62 -3.74 -0.50
C GLY A 132 -6.09 -2.32 -0.73
N ALA A 133 -5.68 -1.61 0.32
CA ALA A 133 -4.89 -0.39 0.15
C ALA A 133 -3.54 -0.73 -0.49
N VAL A 134 -3.20 -0.08 -1.61
CA VAL A 134 -2.02 -0.40 -2.41
C VAL A 134 -1.36 0.87 -2.90
N GLY A 135 -0.04 0.92 -2.78
CA GLY A 135 0.80 1.92 -3.39
C GLY A 135 0.99 3.19 -2.59
N ALA A 136 1.62 4.15 -3.25
CA ALA A 136 1.92 5.45 -2.71
C ALA A 136 0.65 6.27 -2.41
N VAL A 137 0.81 7.24 -1.53
CA VAL A 137 -0.25 8.21 -1.23
C VAL A 137 -0.33 9.22 -2.36
N GLY A 138 -1.49 9.30 -3.01
CA GLY A 138 -1.79 10.34 -3.98
C GLY A 138 -2.36 11.58 -3.33
N SER A 139 -2.40 12.68 -4.08
CA SER A 139 -2.88 13.98 -3.65
C SER A 139 -4.09 14.45 -4.46
N ILE A 140 -4.99 15.19 -3.83
CA ILE A 140 -6.14 15.82 -4.49
C ILE A 140 -6.05 17.33 -4.35
N TYR A 141 -6.23 18.01 -5.48
CA TYR A 141 -6.26 19.47 -5.60
C TYR A 141 -7.63 19.92 -6.12
N LEU A 142 -8.02 21.14 -5.77
CA LEU A 142 -9.24 21.76 -6.28
C LEU A 142 -8.92 22.64 -7.48
N GLY A 143 -9.66 22.49 -8.56
CA GLY A 143 -9.52 23.31 -9.76
C GLY A 143 -9.64 24.80 -9.47
N GLU A 144 -10.54 25.20 -8.57
CA GLU A 144 -10.71 26.61 -8.17
C GLU A 144 -9.49 27.23 -7.47
N ASP A 145 -8.70 26.43 -6.74
CA ASP A 145 -7.42 26.88 -6.16
C ASP A 145 -6.37 27.04 -7.26
N LEU A 146 -6.28 26.09 -8.18
CA LEU A 146 -5.36 26.13 -9.32
C LEU A 146 -5.65 27.31 -10.27
N GLU A 147 -6.93 27.62 -10.51
CA GLU A 147 -7.38 28.81 -11.28
C GLU A 147 -6.96 30.11 -10.62
N ARG A 148 -6.87 30.14 -9.29
CA ARG A 148 -6.39 31.30 -8.50
C ARG A 148 -4.87 31.37 -8.39
N GLY A 149 -4.13 30.39 -8.97
CA GLY A 149 -2.68 30.32 -8.89
C GLY A 149 -2.14 29.72 -7.60
N ILE A 150 -2.98 28.98 -6.86
CA ILE A 150 -2.57 28.25 -5.64
C ILE A 150 -2.24 26.82 -6.04
N TYR A 151 -0.97 26.55 -6.32
CA TYR A 151 -0.52 25.27 -6.90
C TYR A 151 0.06 24.29 -5.90
N ASP A 152 0.30 24.72 -4.67
CA ASP A 152 0.95 23.98 -3.59
C ASP A 152 -0.03 23.49 -2.52
N ARG A 153 -1.33 23.69 -2.70
CA ARG A 153 -2.37 23.35 -1.74
C ARG A 153 -3.06 22.03 -2.07
N CYS A 154 -2.55 20.95 -1.52
CA CYS A 154 -3.26 19.67 -1.45
C CYS A 154 -4.39 19.77 -0.41
N VAL A 155 -5.62 19.39 -0.77
CA VAL A 155 -6.79 19.41 0.13
C VAL A 155 -7.09 18.05 0.73
N LYS A 156 -6.69 16.98 0.07
CA LYS A 156 -6.86 15.61 0.52
C LYS A 156 -5.73 14.74 0.03
N VAL A 157 -5.44 13.69 0.79
CA VAL A 157 -4.61 12.59 0.33
C VAL A 157 -5.45 11.32 0.17
N TYR A 158 -5.01 10.43 -0.71
CA TYR A 158 -5.74 9.19 -0.95
C TYR A 158 -4.83 8.01 -1.22
N THR A 159 -5.36 6.80 -0.98
CA THR A 159 -4.78 5.54 -1.43
C THR A 159 -5.83 4.75 -2.20
N ARG A 160 -5.44 4.14 -3.31
CA ARG A 160 -6.33 3.27 -4.08
C ARG A 160 -6.66 2.00 -3.32
N LEU A 161 -7.89 1.52 -3.49
CA LEU A 161 -8.36 0.26 -2.95
C LEU A 161 -8.66 -0.70 -4.10
N ASP A 162 -8.25 -1.96 -3.98
CA ASP A 162 -8.50 -3.00 -4.98
C ASP A 162 -9.99 -3.29 -5.18
N LYS A 163 -10.80 -2.97 -4.20
CA LYS A 163 -12.23 -3.26 -4.22
C LYS A 163 -13.03 -2.26 -3.39
N LYS A 164 -14.31 -2.19 -3.72
CA LYS A 164 -15.28 -1.41 -2.94
C LYS A 164 -15.26 -1.83 -1.47
N THR A 165 -15.09 -0.86 -0.60
CA THR A 165 -15.19 -1.04 0.85
C THR A 165 -16.23 -0.03 1.38
N VAL A 166 -17.14 -0.52 2.21
CA VAL A 166 -18.16 0.34 2.82
C VAL A 166 -17.55 1.11 3.98
N SER A 167 -17.29 2.39 3.77
CA SER A 167 -16.79 3.31 4.79
C SER A 167 -17.07 4.75 4.37
N HIS A 168 -17.31 5.63 5.33
CA HIS A 168 -17.43 7.09 5.09
C HIS A 168 -16.14 7.73 4.56
N ARG A 169 -15.01 7.06 4.71
CA ARG A 169 -13.69 7.49 4.22
C ARG A 169 -13.37 6.97 2.82
N VAL A 170 -14.25 6.17 2.23
CA VAL A 170 -14.05 5.65 0.88
C VAL A 170 -14.88 6.45 -0.10
N GLN A 171 -14.21 7.06 -1.06
CA GLN A 171 -14.81 7.82 -2.14
C GLN A 171 -14.57 7.13 -3.47
N ASN A 172 -15.40 7.42 -4.46
CA ASN A 172 -15.22 6.94 -5.82
C ASN A 172 -14.48 7.99 -6.64
N ARG A 173 -13.46 7.59 -7.35
CA ARG A 173 -13.02 8.30 -8.56
C ARG A 173 -13.89 7.75 -9.69
N PRO A 174 -14.72 8.58 -10.34
CA PRO A 174 -15.68 8.09 -11.34
C PRO A 174 -14.97 7.49 -12.56
N GLU A 175 -15.65 6.58 -13.22
CA GLU A 175 -15.28 6.13 -14.57
C GLU A 175 -15.51 7.26 -15.58
N GLY A 176 -14.79 7.25 -16.69
CA GLY A 176 -14.93 8.19 -17.78
C GLY A 176 -13.61 8.64 -18.39
N THR A 177 -13.71 9.66 -19.23
CA THR A 177 -12.57 10.25 -19.92
C THR A 177 -11.83 11.22 -18.98
N TYR A 178 -10.50 11.12 -18.96
CA TYR A 178 -9.61 12.00 -18.22
C TYR A 178 -8.57 12.62 -19.15
N VAL A 179 -8.16 13.84 -18.85
CA VAL A 179 -6.87 14.35 -19.32
C VAL A 179 -5.81 13.88 -18.35
N GLU A 180 -4.80 13.20 -18.84
CA GLU A 180 -3.68 12.65 -18.08
C GLU A 180 -2.37 13.24 -18.58
N LEU A 181 -1.47 13.55 -17.66
CA LEU A 181 -0.14 14.07 -17.93
C LEU A 181 0.86 13.39 -16.99
N TYR A 182 2.01 12.97 -17.54
CA TYR A 182 3.18 12.62 -16.77
C TYR A 182 4.18 13.78 -16.83
N SER A 183 4.56 14.32 -15.69
CA SER A 183 5.49 15.45 -15.63
C SER A 183 6.61 15.17 -14.65
N ARG A 184 7.81 15.58 -15.04
CA ARG A 184 8.97 15.57 -14.16
C ARG A 184 9.00 16.85 -13.35
N GLY A 185 9.24 16.73 -12.07
CA GLY A 185 9.38 17.89 -11.19
C GLY A 185 9.00 17.61 -9.76
N HIS A 186 8.98 18.66 -8.99
CA HIS A 186 8.83 18.65 -7.56
C HIS A 186 7.42 18.23 -7.15
N LEU A 187 7.34 17.38 -6.12
CA LEU A 187 6.14 17.20 -5.32
C LEU A 187 5.53 18.56 -4.95
N TRP A 188 4.22 18.68 -5.09
CA TRP A 188 3.44 19.80 -4.57
C TRP A 188 3.60 21.11 -5.35
N ASN A 189 4.01 21.00 -6.60
CA ASN A 189 3.96 22.10 -7.52
C ASN A 189 3.17 21.72 -8.77
N MET A 190 1.88 21.96 -8.73
CA MET A 190 0.95 21.69 -9.83
C MET A 190 1.03 22.72 -10.97
N GLU A 191 1.79 23.80 -10.83
CA GLU A 191 1.78 24.91 -11.80
C GLU A 191 2.05 24.45 -13.23
N LYS A 192 3.13 23.72 -13.45
CA LYS A 192 3.50 23.23 -14.77
C LYS A 192 2.42 22.32 -15.36
N SER A 193 1.98 21.32 -14.58
CA SER A 193 0.98 20.36 -15.02
C SER A 193 -0.37 21.01 -15.29
N TYR A 194 -0.78 21.95 -14.45
CA TYR A 194 -2.00 22.72 -14.64
C TYR A 194 -1.94 23.51 -15.95
N ARG A 195 -0.87 24.25 -16.21
CA ARG A 195 -0.70 25.04 -17.43
C ARG A 195 -0.73 24.17 -18.69
N LEU A 196 -0.04 23.04 -18.71
CA LEU A 196 0.01 22.13 -19.85
C LEU A 196 -1.38 21.50 -20.12
N ILE A 197 -2.04 21.03 -19.09
CA ILE A 197 -3.36 20.40 -19.21
C ILE A 197 -4.42 21.43 -19.63
N THR A 198 -4.40 22.63 -19.07
CA THR A 198 -5.38 23.68 -19.42
C THR A 198 -5.17 24.20 -20.85
N ALA A 199 -3.91 24.33 -21.31
CA ALA A 199 -3.62 24.68 -22.70
C ALA A 199 -4.14 23.59 -23.67
N PHE A 200 -3.84 22.31 -23.40
CA PHE A 200 -4.32 21.17 -24.17
C PHE A 200 -5.85 21.11 -24.24
N ALA A 201 -6.52 21.34 -23.12
CA ALA A 201 -7.98 21.35 -23.06
C ALA A 201 -8.57 22.54 -23.81
N GLY A 202 -7.99 23.74 -23.67
CA GLY A 202 -8.42 24.94 -24.38
C GLY A 202 -8.34 24.82 -25.89
N GLU A 203 -7.24 24.28 -26.44
CA GLU A 203 -7.09 24.03 -27.88
C GLU A 203 -8.13 23.09 -28.46
N ARG A 204 -8.71 22.21 -27.64
CA ARG A 204 -9.65 21.17 -28.05
C ARG A 204 -11.10 21.41 -27.59
N GLY A 205 -11.36 22.55 -26.95
CA GLY A 205 -12.67 22.87 -26.40
C GLY A 205 -13.14 21.91 -25.31
N ILE A 206 -12.20 21.27 -24.60
CA ILE A 206 -12.48 20.31 -23.53
C ILE A 206 -12.74 21.06 -22.23
N ARG A 207 -13.88 20.79 -21.58
CA ARG A 207 -14.13 21.28 -20.23
C ARG A 207 -13.50 20.34 -19.20
N LEU A 208 -12.68 20.86 -18.34
CA LEU A 208 -12.04 20.12 -17.25
C LEU A 208 -12.94 20.07 -16.00
N GLY A 209 -12.87 18.98 -15.27
CA GLY A 209 -13.55 18.81 -13.99
C GLY A 209 -12.87 19.61 -12.87
N LYS A 210 -13.53 19.64 -11.71
CA LYS A 210 -13.09 20.45 -10.57
C LYS A 210 -12.06 19.75 -9.67
N ILE A 211 -11.92 18.45 -9.78
CA ILE A 211 -11.06 17.64 -8.90
C ILE A 211 -9.86 17.14 -9.70
N TRP A 212 -8.68 17.48 -9.23
CA TRP A 212 -7.41 17.08 -9.84
C TRP A 212 -6.72 16.07 -8.94
N TYR A 213 -6.20 15.00 -9.54
CA TYR A 213 -5.54 13.90 -8.86
C TYR A 213 -4.06 13.89 -9.26
N GLU A 214 -3.18 13.71 -8.28
CA GLU A 214 -1.75 13.51 -8.49
C GLU A 214 -1.33 12.19 -7.87
N ASP A 215 -0.76 11.30 -8.68
CA ASP A 215 -0.09 10.08 -8.25
C ASP A 215 1.42 10.24 -8.44
N LEU A 216 2.21 9.89 -7.46
CA LEU A 216 3.65 9.85 -7.57
C LEU A 216 4.05 8.51 -8.20
N MET A 217 4.75 8.57 -9.34
CA MET A 217 5.10 7.39 -10.14
C MET A 217 6.57 6.99 -9.97
N LEU A 218 7.47 7.97 -9.83
CA LEU A 218 8.86 7.80 -9.39
C LEU A 218 9.11 8.73 -8.20
N ASP A 219 9.60 8.16 -7.11
CA ASP A 219 9.81 8.82 -5.82
C ASP A 219 11.15 8.44 -5.17
N GLU A 220 11.32 8.68 -3.88
CA GLU A 220 12.51 8.33 -3.10
C GLU A 220 12.86 6.83 -3.12
N LEU A 221 11.87 5.96 -3.37
CA LEU A 221 12.12 4.52 -3.49
C LEU A 221 12.90 4.18 -4.76
N THR A 222 12.72 4.98 -5.81
CA THR A 222 13.17 4.66 -7.17
C THR A 222 14.27 5.56 -7.70
N VAL A 223 14.34 6.82 -7.23
CA VAL A 223 15.29 7.83 -7.72
C VAL A 223 15.96 8.59 -6.58
N LYS A 224 17.13 9.18 -6.83
CA LYS A 224 17.97 9.80 -5.79
C LYS A 224 17.66 11.26 -5.49
N ALA A 225 17.07 11.96 -6.42
CA ALA A 225 16.89 13.40 -6.35
C ALA A 225 15.46 13.81 -6.71
N TYR A 226 14.93 14.82 -6.04
CA TYR A 226 13.56 15.31 -6.23
C TYR A 226 13.28 15.75 -7.66
N GLU A 227 14.29 16.27 -8.37
CA GLU A 227 14.18 16.69 -9.76
C GLU A 227 13.95 15.51 -10.73
N GLN A 228 14.18 14.29 -10.27
CA GLN A 228 13.97 13.06 -11.03
C GLN A 228 12.58 12.45 -10.79
N TYR A 229 11.83 12.97 -9.81
CA TYR A 229 10.49 12.49 -9.54
C TYR A 229 9.60 12.64 -10.76
N ILE A 230 8.68 11.72 -10.95
CA ILE A 230 7.66 11.79 -11.99
C ILE A 230 6.31 11.68 -11.30
N ALA A 231 5.50 12.70 -11.48
CA ALA A 231 4.11 12.70 -11.07
C ALA A 231 3.19 12.46 -12.27
N LYS A 232 2.13 11.73 -12.04
CA LYS A 232 1.01 11.58 -12.98
C LYS A 232 -0.13 12.45 -12.48
N VAL A 233 -0.52 13.42 -13.25
CA VAL A 233 -1.65 14.30 -12.96
C VAL A 233 -2.83 13.92 -13.84
N MET A 234 -4.02 13.83 -13.23
CA MET A 234 -5.25 13.48 -13.93
C MET A 234 -6.39 14.40 -13.51
N VAL A 235 -7.17 14.82 -14.49
CA VAL A 235 -8.42 15.56 -14.27
C VAL A 235 -9.53 14.98 -15.14
N PRO A 236 -10.74 14.72 -14.60
CA PRO A 236 -11.85 14.24 -15.40
C PRO A 236 -12.26 15.29 -16.45
N VAL A 237 -12.70 14.81 -17.60
CA VAL A 237 -13.39 15.65 -18.57
C VAL A 237 -14.80 15.90 -18.04
N GLY A 238 -15.15 17.16 -17.87
CA GLY A 238 -16.48 17.55 -17.40
C GLY A 238 -17.54 17.21 -18.44
N THR A 239 -18.67 16.69 -17.98
CA THR A 239 -19.87 16.67 -18.82
C THR A 239 -20.30 18.10 -19.15
N PRO A 240 -20.77 18.35 -20.38
CA PRO A 240 -21.20 19.66 -20.81
C PRO A 240 -22.36 20.23 -19.97
#